data_09c53244cee2ea79c4c29fa70cb62986
#
_entry.id   09c53244cee2ea79c4c29fa70cb62986
#
_cell.length_a   1.000
_cell.length_b   1.000
_cell.length_c   1.000
_cell.angle_alpha   90.00
_cell.angle_beta   90.00
_cell.angle_gamma   90.00
#
_symmetry.space_group_name_H-M   'P 1'
#
loop_
_entity.id
_entity.type
_entity.pdbx_description
1 polymer ?
#
loop_
_entity_poly.entity_id
_entity_poly.type
_entity_poly.pdbx_seq_one_letter_code
_entity_poly.pdbx_strand_id
1 'polypeptide(L)'
;MKNSRRNFLKQGFWGLCALGTAALPLQSITGAPLVFKRNKKGIARRVVLLSLDGICVEGFKKAHTPNLDNLLAQGTLSLKTRVVMPSVTLPNWTSHLTGSGPELHGVVNNEWTIDKYKLPAVETDADGYYPSVFKILKDNITDVKTAFYYNWANLIYPYNPKYLDETSYLENDAYVPNYEKALNFMKENRNHPTLVFLYSVHTDHAGHKHKWMSPEYIRSIEEADLEIGKLLNQMQSEGLTEDTHFLFLTDHGGINYGHGGVSVEEMIVPWGIAGPGIKEGAVLSEPNNTVNTASVILRLFGVKSPLCWTGEVPESLFK
;
A
#
# COMPACT_ATOMS: atom_id res chain seq x y z
N MET A 1 -1.68 -18.41 -26.90
CA MET A 1 -2.94 -17.99 -26.26
C MET A 1 -2.57 -17.33 -24.94
N LYS A 2 -2.88 -16.06 -24.78
CA LYS A 2 -2.50 -15.28 -23.59
C LYS A 2 -3.43 -15.68 -22.44
N ASN A 3 -2.92 -16.39 -21.44
CA ASN A 3 -3.64 -16.58 -20.18
C ASN A 3 -3.63 -15.24 -19.41
N SER A 4 -4.77 -14.57 -19.42
CA SER A 4 -5.02 -13.39 -18.60
C SER A 4 -5.23 -13.84 -17.15
N ARG A 5 -4.79 -13.05 -16.16
CA ARG A 5 -5.08 -13.22 -14.71
C ARG A 5 -6.56 -13.51 -14.43
N ARG A 6 -7.44 -13.03 -15.30
CA ARG A 6 -8.88 -13.29 -15.25
C ARG A 6 -9.23 -14.78 -15.39
N ASN A 7 -8.40 -15.58 -16.08
CA ASN A 7 -8.61 -17.02 -16.28
C ASN A 7 -7.94 -17.86 -15.18
N PHE A 8 -6.89 -17.33 -14.54
CA PHE A 8 -6.20 -18.00 -13.44
C PHE A 8 -7.09 -18.13 -12.19
N LEU A 9 -7.91 -17.12 -11.91
CA LEU A 9 -8.89 -17.16 -10.81
C LEU A 9 -10.04 -18.17 -11.01
N LYS A 10 -10.15 -18.79 -12.17
CA LYS A 10 -11.26 -19.72 -12.51
C LYS A 10 -10.85 -21.17 -12.71
N GLN A 11 -9.54 -21.51 -12.76
CA GLN A 11 -9.09 -22.88 -13.04
C GLN A 11 -8.11 -23.35 -11.97
N GLY A 12 -8.61 -24.21 -11.09
CA GLY A 12 -7.79 -25.02 -10.20
C GLY A 12 -6.97 -26.05 -10.97
N PHE A 13 -5.74 -26.19 -10.56
CA PHE A 13 -4.77 -27.29 -10.68
C PHE A 13 -5.05 -28.46 -11.63
N TRP A 14 -4.15 -28.70 -12.61
CA TRP A 14 -3.59 -30.00 -13.01
C TRP A 14 -2.24 -29.79 -13.72
N GLY A 15 -1.23 -30.57 -13.30
CA GLY A 15 0.16 -30.46 -13.74
C GLY A 15 0.52 -31.29 -14.96
N LEU A 16 1.71 -31.13 -15.47
CA LEU A 16 2.70 -32.20 -15.80
C LEU A 16 4.04 -31.63 -16.29
N CYS A 17 5.11 -32.37 -15.95
CA CYS A 17 6.52 -32.08 -16.16
C CYS A 17 6.99 -32.13 -17.63
N ALA A 18 8.00 -31.31 -17.97
CA ALA A 18 9.04 -31.67 -18.94
C ALA A 18 10.38 -30.96 -18.59
N LEU A 19 11.44 -31.75 -18.64
CA LEU A 19 12.83 -31.44 -18.26
C LEU A 19 13.54 -30.51 -19.28
N GLY A 20 14.36 -29.59 -18.76
CA GLY A 20 15.39 -28.95 -19.58
C GLY A 20 16.01 -27.67 -19.01
N THR A 21 17.25 -27.79 -18.52
CA THR A 21 18.27 -26.75 -18.23
C THR A 21 18.07 -25.86 -17.01
N ALA A 22 18.99 -26.04 -16.04
CA ALA A 22 18.97 -25.47 -14.72
C ALA A 22 19.27 -23.96 -14.69
N ALA A 23 18.21 -23.18 -14.63
CA ALA A 23 18.20 -21.99 -13.78
C ALA A 23 17.57 -22.44 -12.44
N LEU A 24 18.23 -22.20 -11.33
CA LEU A 24 17.67 -22.51 -10.02
C LEU A 24 16.32 -21.77 -9.91
N PRO A 25 15.20 -22.48 -9.71
CA PRO A 25 13.93 -21.81 -9.55
C PRO A 25 13.98 -21.00 -8.25
N LEU A 26 13.66 -19.70 -8.31
CA LEU A 26 13.16 -19.00 -7.13
C LEU A 26 12.05 -19.88 -6.57
N GLN A 27 12.27 -20.50 -5.41
CA GLN A 27 11.24 -21.27 -4.74
C GLN A 27 10.15 -20.28 -4.35
N SER A 28 9.05 -20.29 -5.09
CA SER A 28 7.83 -19.61 -4.70
C SER A 28 7.35 -20.25 -3.40
N ILE A 29 7.60 -19.58 -2.28
CA ILE A 29 6.98 -19.91 -1.01
C ILE A 29 5.54 -19.38 -1.13
N THR A 30 4.67 -20.13 -1.80
CA THR A 30 3.24 -19.87 -1.76
C THR A 30 2.78 -20.25 -0.36
N GLY A 31 2.58 -19.25 0.50
CA GLY A 31 1.99 -19.44 1.82
C GLY A 31 0.58 -20.02 1.71
N ALA A 32 0.15 -20.77 2.72
CA ALA A 32 -1.24 -21.15 2.84
C ALA A 32 -2.13 -19.89 2.85
N PRO A 33 -3.40 -19.97 2.40
CA PRO A 33 -4.32 -18.84 2.48
C PRO A 33 -4.36 -18.26 3.89
N LEU A 34 -4.36 -16.92 3.99
CA LEU A 34 -4.43 -16.25 5.28
C LEU A 34 -5.77 -16.56 5.95
N VAL A 35 -5.75 -16.74 7.26
CA VAL A 35 -6.96 -16.95 8.04
C VAL A 35 -7.42 -15.63 8.62
N PHE A 36 -8.62 -15.17 8.23
CA PHE A 36 -9.25 -13.98 8.78
C PHE A 36 -10.39 -14.35 9.73
N LYS A 37 -10.41 -13.75 10.93
CA LYS A 37 -11.51 -13.93 11.89
C LYS A 37 -12.73 -13.11 11.46
N ARG A 38 -13.90 -13.70 11.67
CA ARG A 38 -15.16 -12.97 11.54
C ARG A 38 -15.24 -11.92 12.65
N ASN A 39 -14.97 -10.65 12.35
CA ASN A 39 -15.04 -9.57 13.32
C ASN A 39 -16.50 -9.15 13.52
N LYS A 40 -17.10 -9.53 14.67
CA LYS A 40 -18.50 -9.19 15.02
C LYS A 40 -18.72 -7.70 15.28
N LYS A 41 -17.67 -6.91 15.50
CA LYS A 41 -17.76 -5.47 15.79
C LYS A 41 -17.39 -4.57 14.61
N GLY A 42 -16.89 -5.11 13.50
CA GLY A 42 -16.54 -4.34 12.30
C GLY A 42 -15.38 -3.33 12.47
N ILE A 43 -14.65 -3.37 13.60
CA ILE A 43 -13.54 -2.46 13.89
C ILE A 43 -12.23 -3.22 13.75
N ALA A 44 -11.32 -2.72 12.92
CA ALA A 44 -10.01 -3.31 12.74
C ALA A 44 -9.19 -3.27 14.04
N ARG A 45 -8.50 -4.36 14.33
CA ARG A 45 -7.45 -4.38 15.34
C ARG A 45 -6.16 -3.82 14.75
N ARG A 46 -5.87 -4.18 13.52
CA ARG A 46 -4.62 -3.83 12.83
C ARG A 46 -4.87 -3.53 11.37
N VAL A 47 -4.21 -2.48 10.87
CA VAL A 47 -4.16 -2.13 9.44
C VAL A 47 -2.70 -2.03 9.04
N VAL A 48 -2.32 -2.75 7.98
CA VAL A 48 -0.96 -2.77 7.42
C VAL A 48 -1.03 -2.30 5.97
N LEU A 49 -0.29 -1.25 5.65
CA LEU A 49 -0.18 -0.70 4.31
C LEU A 49 1.10 -1.26 3.66
N LEU A 50 0.93 -2.14 2.68
CA LEU A 50 2.00 -2.70 1.85
C LEU A 50 2.18 -1.78 0.65
N SER A 51 3.15 -0.88 0.72
CA SER A 51 3.25 0.27 -0.18
C SER A 51 4.51 0.15 -1.05
N LEU A 52 4.31 -0.03 -2.36
CA LEU A 52 5.38 -0.11 -3.36
C LEU A 52 5.30 1.08 -4.30
N ASP A 53 6.39 1.82 -4.44
CA ASP A 53 6.46 3.02 -5.28
C ASP A 53 6.51 2.67 -6.78
N GLY A 54 5.83 3.46 -7.60
CA GLY A 54 5.99 3.42 -9.05
C GLY A 54 5.42 2.20 -9.77
N ILE A 55 4.39 1.52 -9.24
CA ILE A 55 3.84 0.30 -9.85
C ILE A 55 2.74 0.63 -10.87
N CYS A 56 3.05 0.53 -12.16
CA CYS A 56 2.02 0.59 -13.20
C CYS A 56 1.19 -0.71 -13.30
N VAL A 57 -0.05 -0.60 -13.76
CA VAL A 57 -0.97 -1.75 -13.87
C VAL A 57 -0.41 -2.87 -14.75
N GLU A 58 0.22 -2.56 -15.86
CA GLU A 58 0.78 -3.59 -16.75
C GLU A 58 2.00 -4.27 -16.13
N GLY A 59 2.81 -3.55 -15.34
CA GLY A 59 3.90 -4.11 -14.55
C GLY A 59 3.39 -5.10 -13.51
N PHE A 60 2.39 -4.69 -12.73
CA PHE A 60 1.72 -5.57 -11.74
C PHE A 60 1.11 -6.82 -12.38
N LYS A 61 0.48 -6.70 -13.56
CA LYS A 61 -0.09 -7.85 -14.27
C LYS A 61 0.96 -8.80 -14.84
N LYS A 62 2.14 -8.29 -15.22
CA LYS A 62 3.20 -9.05 -15.86
C LYS A 62 4.10 -9.77 -14.86
N ALA A 63 4.35 -9.15 -13.71
CA ALA A 63 5.17 -9.71 -12.65
C ALA A 63 4.53 -10.98 -12.07
N HIS A 64 5.36 -11.93 -11.67
CA HIS A 64 4.92 -13.12 -10.93
C HIS A 64 4.85 -12.79 -9.44
N THR A 65 3.64 -12.53 -8.95
CA THR A 65 3.39 -12.05 -7.58
C THR A 65 2.45 -13.00 -6.81
N PRO A 66 2.85 -14.27 -6.55
CA PRO A 66 1.96 -15.27 -5.96
C PRO A 66 1.48 -14.91 -4.55
N ASN A 67 2.27 -14.18 -3.77
CA ASN A 67 1.90 -13.80 -2.40
C ASN A 67 0.86 -12.68 -2.40
N LEU A 68 1.05 -11.63 -3.20
CA LEU A 68 0.06 -10.58 -3.40
C LEU A 68 -1.19 -11.11 -4.10
N ASP A 69 -1.04 -11.98 -5.09
CA ASP A 69 -2.18 -12.61 -5.77
C ASP A 69 -3.04 -13.41 -4.77
N ASN A 70 -2.41 -14.20 -3.87
CA ASN A 70 -3.13 -14.95 -2.83
C ASN A 70 -3.79 -14.03 -1.79
N LEU A 71 -3.10 -12.96 -1.36
CA LEU A 71 -3.65 -11.98 -0.44
C LEU A 71 -4.88 -11.31 -1.06
N LEU A 72 -4.76 -10.81 -2.28
CA LEU A 72 -5.82 -10.04 -2.95
C LEU A 72 -6.96 -10.92 -3.47
N ALA A 73 -6.73 -12.21 -3.68
CA ALA A 73 -7.81 -13.18 -3.95
C ALA A 73 -8.76 -13.36 -2.75
N GLN A 74 -8.29 -13.07 -1.54
CA GLN A 74 -9.09 -13.06 -0.30
C GLN A 74 -9.66 -11.67 0.01
N GLY A 75 -9.65 -10.76 -0.95
CA GLY A 75 -10.08 -9.39 -0.79
C GLY A 75 -10.66 -8.79 -2.06
N THR A 76 -10.54 -7.48 -2.18
CA THR A 76 -10.99 -6.70 -3.33
C THR A 76 -9.81 -5.99 -3.99
N LEU A 77 -9.72 -6.07 -5.31
CA LEU A 77 -8.67 -5.46 -6.13
C LEU A 77 -9.28 -4.45 -7.11
N SER A 78 -8.66 -3.29 -7.22
CA SER A 78 -8.85 -2.32 -8.31
C SER A 78 -7.60 -2.28 -9.20
N LEU A 79 -7.79 -2.36 -10.51
CA LEU A 79 -6.77 -2.05 -11.53
C LEU A 79 -7.12 -0.77 -12.30
N LYS A 80 -7.95 0.07 -11.69
CA LYS A 80 -8.46 1.32 -12.28
C LYS A 80 -8.41 2.48 -11.28
N THR A 81 -7.66 2.32 -10.20
CA THR A 81 -7.51 3.40 -9.21
C THR A 81 -6.74 4.54 -9.85
N ARG A 82 -7.26 5.75 -9.71
CA ARG A 82 -6.63 6.95 -10.24
C ARG A 82 -5.81 7.65 -9.17
N VAL A 83 -4.63 8.07 -9.55
CA VAL A 83 -3.77 8.89 -8.70
C VAL A 83 -4.11 10.37 -8.84
N VAL A 84 -3.64 11.22 -7.92
CA VAL A 84 -3.79 12.68 -8.03
C VAL A 84 -2.75 13.29 -8.97
N MET A 85 -2.97 14.52 -9.38
CA MET A 85 -2.03 15.30 -10.18
C MET A 85 -1.18 16.22 -9.28
N PRO A 86 0.13 16.29 -9.55
CA PRO A 86 0.91 15.53 -10.52
C PRO A 86 1.10 14.07 -10.08
N SER A 87 1.33 13.15 -11.04
CA SER A 87 1.62 11.73 -10.76
C SER A 87 3.07 11.56 -10.23
N VAL A 88 3.32 12.12 -9.07
CA VAL A 88 4.63 12.26 -8.41
C VAL A 88 4.53 11.73 -6.99
N THR A 89 5.61 11.18 -6.47
CA THR A 89 5.69 10.41 -5.23
C THR A 89 5.09 11.12 -4.01
N LEU A 90 5.67 12.26 -3.60
CA LEU A 90 5.25 12.89 -2.34
C LEU A 90 3.80 13.40 -2.36
N PRO A 91 3.31 14.07 -3.43
CA PRO A 91 1.90 14.43 -3.56
C PRO A 91 0.94 13.24 -3.41
N ASN A 92 1.25 12.11 -4.05
CA ASN A 92 0.37 10.95 -4.05
C ASN A 92 0.39 10.17 -2.73
N TRP A 93 1.57 9.93 -2.13
CA TRP A 93 1.61 9.34 -0.79
C TRP A 93 0.97 10.23 0.27
N THR A 94 1.13 11.55 0.15
CA THR A 94 0.41 12.49 1.01
C THR A 94 -1.10 12.34 0.83
N SER A 95 -1.58 12.24 -0.39
CA SER A 95 -3.01 12.04 -0.69
C SER A 95 -3.54 10.72 -0.13
N HIS A 96 -2.78 9.62 -0.24
CA HIS A 96 -3.13 8.35 0.38
C HIS A 96 -3.33 8.43 1.90
N LEU A 97 -2.53 9.26 2.58
CA LEU A 97 -2.49 9.29 4.05
C LEU A 97 -3.18 10.52 4.66
N THR A 98 -3.74 11.40 3.81
CA THR A 98 -4.47 12.60 4.25
C THR A 98 -5.87 12.74 3.65
N GLY A 99 -6.31 11.79 2.82
CA GLY A 99 -7.66 11.79 2.27
C GLY A 99 -8.00 13.00 1.38
N SER A 100 -7.01 13.70 0.84
CA SER A 100 -7.18 14.94 0.07
C SER A 100 -6.16 15.03 -1.05
N GLY A 101 -6.45 15.82 -2.07
CA GLY A 101 -5.52 16.10 -3.16
C GLY A 101 -4.53 17.23 -2.83
N PRO A 102 -3.50 17.41 -3.69
CA PRO A 102 -2.47 18.44 -3.53
C PRO A 102 -3.00 19.86 -3.42
N GLU A 103 -4.14 20.14 -4.02
CA GLU A 103 -4.85 21.45 -3.94
C GLU A 103 -5.34 21.76 -2.51
N LEU A 104 -5.49 20.75 -1.65
CA LEU A 104 -5.95 20.91 -0.27
C LEU A 104 -4.80 20.77 0.74
N HIS A 105 -3.98 19.73 0.62
CA HIS A 105 -2.88 19.51 1.56
C HIS A 105 -1.60 20.30 1.25
N GLY A 106 -1.52 20.96 0.07
CA GLY A 106 -0.41 21.84 -0.29
C GLY A 106 0.89 21.17 -0.73
N VAL A 107 1.00 19.85 -0.67
CA VAL A 107 2.17 19.07 -1.10
C VAL A 107 2.07 18.82 -2.60
N VAL A 108 2.72 19.65 -3.41
CA VAL A 108 2.58 19.68 -4.87
C VAL A 108 3.78 19.13 -5.63
N ASN A 109 4.86 18.76 -4.95
CA ASN A 109 6.07 18.17 -5.54
C ASN A 109 6.90 17.41 -4.50
N ASN A 110 7.97 16.74 -4.92
CA ASN A 110 8.88 15.96 -4.08
C ASN A 110 9.84 16.82 -3.22
N GLU A 111 9.86 18.14 -3.42
CA GLU A 111 10.76 19.08 -2.72
C GLU A 111 10.05 19.82 -1.58
N TRP A 112 8.81 19.48 -1.31
CA TRP A 112 8.01 20.09 -0.26
C TRP A 112 8.64 19.83 1.12
N THR A 113 8.67 20.88 1.93
CA THR A 113 8.93 20.79 3.38
C THR A 113 8.01 21.74 4.11
N ILE A 114 7.86 21.56 5.43
CA ILE A 114 7.00 22.42 6.26
C ILE A 114 7.40 23.90 6.19
N ASP A 115 8.69 24.20 5.96
CA ASP A 115 9.22 25.56 5.86
C ASP A 115 9.34 26.05 4.40
N LYS A 116 9.12 25.17 3.41
CA LYS A 116 9.29 25.49 1.99
C LYS A 116 8.20 24.82 1.16
N TYR A 117 7.16 25.56 0.87
CA TYR A 117 6.03 25.10 0.03
C TYR A 117 5.58 26.19 -0.94
N LYS A 118 4.96 25.78 -2.05
CA LYS A 118 4.40 26.69 -3.07
C LYS A 118 2.93 27.04 -2.81
N LEU A 119 2.20 26.08 -2.24
CA LEU A 119 0.78 26.21 -1.95
C LEU A 119 0.57 25.94 -0.46
N PRO A 120 -0.06 26.84 0.31
CA PRO A 120 -0.40 26.56 1.68
C PRO A 120 -1.52 25.52 1.76
N ALA A 121 -1.48 24.68 2.79
CA ALA A 121 -2.59 23.77 3.10
C ALA A 121 -3.84 24.58 3.52
N VAL A 122 -5.04 24.05 3.20
CA VAL A 122 -6.30 24.73 3.56
C VAL A 122 -6.64 24.60 5.03
N GLU A 123 -6.07 23.60 5.71
CA GLU A 123 -6.20 23.37 7.15
C GLU A 123 -4.91 22.77 7.68
N THR A 124 -4.52 23.11 8.92
CA THR A 124 -3.32 22.57 9.56
C THR A 124 -3.56 22.29 11.04
N ASP A 125 -2.77 21.39 11.59
CA ASP A 125 -2.64 21.25 13.04
C ASP A 125 -1.82 22.41 13.64
N ALA A 126 -1.63 22.41 14.97
CA ALA A 126 -0.90 23.46 15.66
C ALA A 126 0.59 23.58 15.26
N ASP A 127 1.13 22.53 14.62
CA ASP A 127 2.52 22.49 14.16
C ASP A 127 2.63 22.77 12.65
N GLY A 128 1.51 23.13 11.99
CA GLY A 128 1.46 23.50 10.57
C GLY A 128 1.27 22.36 9.57
N TYR A 129 1.06 21.13 10.04
CA TYR A 129 0.85 19.97 9.17
C TYR A 129 -0.62 19.77 8.80
N TYR A 130 -0.89 19.42 7.55
CA TYR A 130 -2.23 19.00 7.15
C TYR A 130 -2.64 17.72 7.91
N PRO A 131 -3.91 17.58 8.34
CA PRO A 131 -4.34 16.44 9.13
C PRO A 131 -4.13 15.09 8.40
N SER A 132 -3.27 14.24 8.93
CA SER A 132 -3.01 12.89 8.41
C SER A 132 -3.85 11.84 9.12
N VAL A 133 -3.96 10.66 8.52
CA VAL A 133 -4.61 9.50 9.13
C VAL A 133 -4.03 9.15 10.51
N PHE A 134 -2.72 9.34 10.69
CA PHE A 134 -2.06 9.12 11.99
C PHE A 134 -2.60 10.07 13.06
N LYS A 135 -2.68 11.38 12.73
CA LYS A 135 -3.27 12.37 13.63
C LYS A 135 -4.72 12.03 13.98
N ILE A 136 -5.53 11.78 12.96
CA ILE A 136 -6.97 11.54 13.18
C ILE A 136 -7.18 10.28 14.04
N LEU A 137 -6.40 9.23 13.84
CA LEU A 137 -6.47 8.04 14.69
C LEU A 137 -6.04 8.34 16.13
N LYS A 138 -4.94 9.07 16.34
CA LYS A 138 -4.46 9.47 17.68
C LYS A 138 -5.47 10.34 18.43
N ASP A 139 -6.18 11.21 17.72
CA ASP A 139 -7.18 12.10 18.32
C ASP A 139 -8.48 11.34 18.72
N ASN A 140 -8.77 10.19 18.09
CA ASN A 140 -10.05 9.50 18.25
C ASN A 140 -9.98 8.13 18.94
N ILE A 141 -8.80 7.50 19.00
CA ILE A 141 -8.63 6.16 19.55
C ILE A 141 -7.57 6.19 20.65
N THR A 142 -7.98 5.97 21.86
CA THR A 142 -7.07 5.80 23.00
C THR A 142 -6.15 4.59 22.73
N ASP A 143 -4.85 4.74 22.99
CA ASP A 143 -3.83 3.68 22.88
C ASP A 143 -3.60 3.14 21.46
N VAL A 144 -4.06 3.82 20.39
CA VAL A 144 -3.67 3.44 19.03
C VAL A 144 -2.17 3.58 18.86
N LYS A 145 -1.54 2.61 18.21
CA LYS A 145 -0.12 2.58 17.90
C LYS A 145 0.10 2.75 16.40
N THR A 146 1.07 3.59 16.04
CA THR A 146 1.32 3.99 14.66
C THR A 146 2.79 3.84 14.33
N ALA A 147 3.11 3.24 13.18
CA ALA A 147 4.48 3.07 12.73
C ALA A 147 4.64 3.45 11.26
N PHE A 148 5.82 4.02 10.94
CA PHE A 148 6.14 4.52 9.61
C PHE A 148 7.55 4.05 9.20
N TYR A 149 7.60 3.08 8.29
CA TYR A 149 8.83 2.47 7.80
C TYR A 149 9.04 2.83 6.34
N TYR A 150 10.19 3.42 6.02
CA TYR A 150 10.44 3.99 4.70
C TYR A 150 11.92 3.95 4.31
N ASN A 151 12.19 4.13 3.02
CA ASN A 151 13.54 4.15 2.47
C ASN A 151 13.73 5.23 1.37
N TRP A 152 12.88 6.26 1.37
CA TRP A 152 13.08 7.50 0.62
C TRP A 152 12.93 8.68 1.59
N ALA A 153 14.00 9.46 1.78
CA ALA A 153 14.13 10.39 2.91
C ALA A 153 13.01 11.44 2.99
N ASN A 154 12.54 11.96 1.84
CA ASN A 154 11.55 13.04 1.82
C ASN A 154 10.13 12.57 2.19
N LEU A 155 9.90 11.25 2.19
CA LEU A 155 8.56 10.70 2.38
C LEU A 155 7.90 11.11 3.69
N ILE A 156 8.68 11.29 4.74
CA ILE A 156 8.17 11.62 6.08
C ILE A 156 7.81 13.10 6.25
N TYR A 157 8.29 13.99 5.38
CA TYR A 157 8.17 15.43 5.58
C TYR A 157 6.74 15.97 5.71
N PRO A 158 5.70 15.44 5.03
CA PRO A 158 4.33 15.91 5.18
C PRO A 158 3.64 15.49 6.49
N TYR A 159 4.26 14.64 7.29
CA TYR A 159 3.59 14.05 8.46
C TYR A 159 4.20 14.56 9.76
N ASN A 160 3.34 15.01 10.69
CA ASN A 160 3.76 15.44 12.00
C ASN A 160 4.29 14.24 12.82
N PRO A 161 5.59 14.22 13.18
CA PRO A 161 6.22 13.08 13.83
C PRO A 161 5.64 12.75 15.21
N LYS A 162 4.97 13.69 15.88
CA LYS A 162 4.36 13.46 17.20
C LYS A 162 3.22 12.43 17.18
N TYR A 163 2.68 12.13 16.01
CA TYR A 163 1.63 11.13 15.83
C TYR A 163 2.15 9.75 15.40
N LEU A 164 3.48 9.56 15.40
CA LEU A 164 4.15 8.31 15.05
C LEU A 164 4.88 7.75 16.28
N ASP A 165 4.47 6.54 16.73
CA ASP A 165 5.13 5.91 17.87
C ASP A 165 6.47 5.29 17.48
N GLU A 166 6.59 4.82 16.24
CA GLU A 166 7.84 4.26 15.70
C GLU A 166 8.06 4.73 14.26
N THR A 167 9.31 5.09 13.95
CA THR A 167 9.75 5.40 12.58
C THR A 167 11.08 4.71 12.29
N SER A 168 11.28 4.25 11.06
CA SER A 168 12.56 3.72 10.62
C SER A 168 12.83 4.09 9.17
N TYR A 169 13.89 4.86 8.97
CA TYR A 169 14.45 5.17 7.67
C TYR A 169 15.63 4.25 7.34
N LEU A 170 15.65 3.70 6.14
CA LEU A 170 16.76 2.92 5.60
C LEU A 170 17.21 3.53 4.27
N GLU A 171 18.51 3.61 4.07
CA GLU A 171 19.13 4.13 2.84
C GLU A 171 19.29 3.04 1.75
N ASN A 172 19.67 3.47 0.55
CA ASN A 172 20.15 2.61 -0.54
C ASN A 172 19.16 1.50 -0.95
N ASP A 173 17.89 1.84 -1.08
CA ASP A 173 16.80 0.91 -1.44
C ASP A 173 16.60 -0.24 -0.46
N ALA A 174 17.25 -0.21 0.70
CA ALA A 174 17.05 -1.20 1.73
C ALA A 174 15.64 -1.06 2.33
N TYR A 175 14.83 -2.10 2.23
CA TYR A 175 13.48 -2.12 2.81
C TYR A 175 13.22 -3.37 3.67
N VAL A 176 13.90 -4.46 3.36
CA VAL A 176 13.69 -5.76 4.02
C VAL A 176 13.82 -5.70 5.54
N PRO A 177 14.85 -5.04 6.14
CA PRO A 177 14.93 -4.92 7.60
C PRO A 177 13.76 -4.16 8.24
N ASN A 178 13.09 -3.27 7.49
CA ASN A 178 11.89 -2.59 7.96
C ASN A 178 10.69 -3.54 8.10
N TYR A 179 10.62 -4.61 7.31
CA TYR A 179 9.58 -5.64 7.45
C TYR A 179 9.72 -6.41 8.77
N GLU A 180 10.96 -6.73 9.17
CA GLU A 180 11.24 -7.36 10.47
C GLU A 180 10.90 -6.42 11.65
N LYS A 181 11.28 -5.12 11.55
CA LYS A 181 10.91 -4.11 12.55
C LYS A 181 9.40 -3.98 12.68
N ALA A 182 8.68 -3.91 11.56
CA ALA A 182 7.23 -3.84 11.55
C ALA A 182 6.58 -5.07 12.20
N LEU A 183 7.10 -6.27 11.94
CA LEU A 183 6.63 -7.49 12.60
C LEU A 183 6.83 -7.40 14.12
N ASN A 184 7.99 -6.97 14.58
CA ASN A 184 8.28 -6.81 16.00
C ASN A 184 7.37 -5.77 16.65
N PHE A 185 7.20 -4.61 16.02
CA PHE A 185 6.27 -3.59 16.48
C PHE A 185 4.83 -4.13 16.62
N MET A 186 4.35 -4.90 15.65
CA MET A 186 3.02 -5.51 15.70
C MET A 186 2.89 -6.58 16.79
N LYS A 187 3.96 -7.32 17.08
CA LYS A 187 4.01 -8.31 18.18
C LYS A 187 3.94 -7.62 19.54
N GLU A 188 4.76 -6.60 19.75
CA GLU A 188 4.80 -5.82 21.00
C GLU A 188 3.50 -5.11 21.27
N ASN A 189 2.84 -4.63 20.22
CA ASN A 189 1.57 -3.89 20.28
C ASN A 189 0.34 -4.74 19.94
N ARG A 190 0.41 -6.09 20.08
CA ARG A 190 -0.68 -6.99 19.64
C ARG A 190 -2.03 -6.72 20.28
N ASN A 191 -2.05 -6.12 21.46
CA ASN A 191 -3.27 -5.79 22.21
C ASN A 191 -3.82 -4.38 21.94
N HIS A 192 -3.12 -3.59 21.14
CA HIS A 192 -3.51 -2.22 20.78
C HIS A 192 -4.05 -2.13 19.35
N PRO A 193 -4.99 -1.23 19.05
CA PRO A 193 -5.26 -0.84 17.67
C PRO A 193 -3.97 -0.33 17.03
N THR A 194 -3.66 -0.78 15.80
CA THR A 194 -2.34 -0.53 15.22
C THR A 194 -2.46 -0.17 13.75
N LEU A 195 -1.81 0.93 13.31
CA LEU A 195 -1.62 1.29 11.91
C LEU A 195 -0.13 1.24 11.57
N VAL A 196 0.23 0.43 10.58
CA VAL A 196 1.61 0.27 10.09
C VAL A 196 1.69 0.66 8.63
N PHE A 197 2.53 1.63 8.30
CA PHE A 197 2.87 2.01 6.95
C PHE A 197 4.25 1.44 6.60
N LEU A 198 4.27 0.53 5.62
CA LEU A 198 5.48 -0.08 5.08
C LEU A 198 5.67 0.39 3.64
N TYR A 199 6.72 1.15 3.40
CA TYR A 199 7.01 1.73 2.10
C TYR A 199 8.35 1.27 1.55
N SER A 200 8.37 1.08 0.23
CA SER A 200 9.55 0.67 -0.51
C SER A 200 9.65 1.40 -1.84
N VAL A 201 10.76 2.15 -2.04
CA VAL A 201 11.04 2.95 -3.24
C VAL A 201 11.70 2.16 -4.37
N HIS A 202 12.27 0.98 -4.09
CA HIS A 202 13.17 0.27 -5.01
C HIS A 202 12.54 -0.07 -6.37
N THR A 203 11.23 -0.24 -6.44
CA THR A 203 10.48 -0.52 -7.68
C THR A 203 10.45 0.70 -8.61
N ASP A 204 10.27 1.90 -8.05
CA ASP A 204 10.36 3.16 -8.76
C ASP A 204 11.79 3.40 -9.28
N HIS A 205 12.79 3.23 -8.43
CA HIS A 205 14.20 3.33 -8.81
C HIS A 205 14.58 2.34 -9.93
N ALA A 206 14.04 1.13 -9.92
CA ALA A 206 14.20 0.19 -11.01
C ALA A 206 13.59 0.72 -12.32
N GLY A 207 12.42 1.34 -12.25
CA GLY A 207 11.77 2.03 -13.38
C GLY A 207 12.62 3.16 -13.94
N HIS A 208 13.11 4.05 -13.10
CA HIS A 208 13.99 5.17 -13.50
C HIS A 208 15.30 4.69 -14.10
N LYS A 209 15.91 3.66 -13.54
CA LYS A 209 17.22 3.15 -13.96
C LYS A 209 17.15 2.28 -15.21
N HIS A 210 16.16 1.41 -15.32
CA HIS A 210 16.10 0.36 -16.32
C HIS A 210 14.93 0.51 -17.30
N LYS A 211 14.09 1.51 -17.12
CA LYS A 211 12.84 1.76 -17.83
C LYS A 211 11.67 0.94 -17.26
N TRP A 212 10.50 1.60 -17.13
CA TRP A 212 9.25 0.90 -16.86
C TRP A 212 8.99 -0.22 -17.86
N MET A 213 8.51 -1.35 -17.41
CA MET A 213 8.28 -2.59 -18.18
C MET A 213 9.54 -3.33 -18.62
N SER A 214 10.76 -2.90 -18.26
CA SER A 214 11.97 -3.70 -18.43
C SER A 214 11.94 -4.99 -17.60
N PRO A 215 12.77 -5.99 -17.94
CA PRO A 215 12.90 -7.19 -17.10
C PRO A 215 13.33 -6.89 -15.66
N GLU A 216 14.20 -5.90 -15.47
CA GLU A 216 14.69 -5.47 -14.16
C GLU A 216 13.57 -4.84 -13.31
N TYR A 217 12.75 -3.98 -13.90
CA TYR A 217 11.58 -3.42 -13.24
C TYR A 217 10.56 -4.50 -12.84
N ILE A 218 10.28 -5.44 -13.73
CA ILE A 218 9.39 -6.56 -13.41
C ILE A 218 9.96 -7.39 -12.26
N ARG A 219 11.27 -7.68 -12.28
CA ARG A 219 11.95 -8.43 -11.23
C ARG A 219 11.88 -7.71 -9.88
N SER A 220 12.00 -6.40 -9.83
CA SER A 220 11.89 -5.65 -8.57
C SER A 220 10.52 -5.80 -7.91
N ILE A 221 9.44 -5.91 -8.71
CA ILE A 221 8.09 -6.21 -8.19
C ILE A 221 8.02 -7.64 -7.64
N GLU A 222 8.64 -8.60 -8.32
CA GLU A 222 8.68 -10.01 -7.91
C GLU A 222 9.50 -10.20 -6.63
N GLU A 223 10.60 -9.46 -6.48
CA GLU A 223 11.41 -9.42 -5.26
C GLU A 223 10.62 -8.84 -4.07
N ALA A 224 9.87 -7.76 -4.29
CA ALA A 224 8.98 -7.22 -3.28
C ALA A 224 7.88 -8.21 -2.86
N ASP A 225 7.27 -8.90 -3.80
CA ASP A 225 6.28 -9.93 -3.53
C ASP A 225 6.84 -11.06 -2.64
N LEU A 226 8.08 -11.48 -2.88
CA LEU A 226 8.75 -12.51 -2.08
C LEU A 226 8.91 -12.04 -0.62
N GLU A 227 9.37 -10.82 -0.40
CA GLU A 227 9.56 -10.28 0.95
C GLU A 227 8.22 -10.03 1.66
N ILE A 228 7.21 -9.55 0.95
CA ILE A 228 5.83 -9.48 1.46
C ILE A 228 5.35 -10.87 1.88
N GLY A 229 5.59 -11.90 1.07
CA GLY A 229 5.23 -13.28 1.40
C GLY A 229 5.88 -13.79 2.69
N LYS A 230 7.16 -13.48 2.91
CA LYS A 230 7.84 -13.80 4.17
C LYS A 230 7.19 -13.11 5.37
N LEU A 231 6.90 -11.81 5.26
CA LEU A 231 6.19 -11.06 6.31
C LEU A 231 4.82 -11.67 6.62
N LEU A 232 4.01 -11.95 5.60
CA LEU A 232 2.68 -12.54 5.77
C LEU A 232 2.74 -13.90 6.45
N ASN A 233 3.68 -14.77 6.08
CA ASN A 233 3.89 -16.07 6.70
C ASN A 233 4.31 -15.95 8.18
N GLN A 234 5.21 -15.01 8.49
CA GLN A 234 5.62 -14.74 9.86
C GLN A 234 4.47 -14.17 10.70
N MET A 235 3.69 -13.22 10.16
CA MET A 235 2.49 -12.71 10.82
C MET A 235 1.46 -13.81 11.07
N GLN A 236 1.30 -14.74 10.14
CA GLN A 236 0.38 -15.87 10.29
C GLN A 236 0.85 -16.82 11.39
N SER A 237 2.13 -17.16 11.45
CA SER A 237 2.69 -18.01 12.51
C SER A 237 2.57 -17.40 13.92
N GLU A 238 2.58 -16.08 14.00
CA GLU A 238 2.36 -15.31 15.23
C GLU A 238 0.87 -15.09 15.58
N GLY A 239 -0.07 -15.53 14.72
CA GLY A 239 -1.50 -15.32 14.90
C GLY A 239 -1.93 -13.85 14.73
N LEU A 240 -1.16 -13.05 13.98
CA LEU A 240 -1.43 -11.63 13.78
C LEU A 240 -2.29 -11.34 12.55
N THR A 241 -2.46 -12.29 11.62
CA THR A 241 -3.21 -12.07 10.38
C THR A 241 -4.71 -12.06 10.57
N GLU A 242 -5.23 -12.80 11.57
CA GLU A 242 -6.65 -13.08 11.76
C GLU A 242 -7.52 -11.82 11.94
N ASP A 243 -6.96 -10.76 12.54
CA ASP A 243 -7.62 -9.48 12.83
C ASP A 243 -6.92 -8.28 12.15
N THR A 244 -6.16 -8.56 11.08
CA THR A 244 -5.43 -7.56 10.30
C THR A 244 -6.13 -7.30 8.96
N HIS A 245 -6.22 -6.03 8.59
CA HIS A 245 -6.52 -5.61 7.23
C HIS A 245 -5.22 -5.21 6.53
N PHE A 246 -5.03 -5.72 5.34
CA PHE A 246 -3.89 -5.40 4.48
C PHE A 246 -4.36 -4.56 3.31
N LEU A 247 -3.72 -3.42 3.07
CA LEU A 247 -3.90 -2.62 1.86
C LEU A 247 -2.63 -2.71 1.03
N PHE A 248 -2.78 -3.07 -0.24
CA PHE A 248 -1.72 -2.97 -1.24
C PHE A 248 -1.89 -1.66 -1.99
N LEU A 249 -0.86 -0.81 -1.94
CA LEU A 249 -0.89 0.56 -2.43
C LEU A 249 0.31 0.85 -3.33
N THR A 250 0.07 1.73 -4.30
CA THR A 250 1.13 2.40 -5.06
C THR A 250 0.66 3.80 -5.44
N ASP A 251 1.56 4.72 -5.53
CA ASP A 251 1.32 6.16 -5.64
C ASP A 251 1.19 6.66 -7.08
N HIS A 252 1.92 6.07 -8.02
CA HIS A 252 1.86 6.32 -9.46
C HIS A 252 2.38 5.11 -10.23
N GLY A 253 2.18 5.13 -11.53
CA GLY A 253 2.91 4.27 -12.44
C GLY A 253 4.06 5.03 -13.10
N GLY A 254 4.43 4.65 -14.32
CA GLY A 254 5.45 5.36 -15.06
C GLY A 254 5.56 4.86 -16.49
N ILE A 255 6.21 5.67 -17.31
CA ILE A 255 6.43 5.40 -18.73
C ILE A 255 7.87 5.74 -19.13
N ASN A 256 8.50 4.89 -19.94
CA ASN A 256 9.91 5.01 -20.29
C ASN A 256 10.78 5.05 -19.03
N TYR A 257 11.41 6.18 -18.71
CA TYR A 257 12.31 6.37 -17.57
C TYR A 257 11.78 7.39 -16.57
N GLY A 258 10.49 7.72 -16.59
CA GLY A 258 9.92 8.77 -15.76
C GLY A 258 8.43 8.65 -15.50
N HIS A 259 7.94 9.59 -14.72
CA HIS A 259 6.55 9.79 -14.34
C HIS A 259 6.30 11.29 -14.05
N GLY A 260 5.10 11.65 -13.66
CA GLY A 260 4.70 13.04 -13.35
C GLY A 260 3.73 13.65 -14.37
N GLY A 261 3.44 12.91 -15.44
CA GLY A 261 2.50 13.30 -16.49
C GLY A 261 1.09 12.77 -16.27
N VAL A 262 0.36 12.65 -17.38
CA VAL A 262 -1.07 12.31 -17.40
C VAL A 262 -1.38 11.06 -18.24
N SER A 263 -0.37 10.30 -18.63
CA SER A 263 -0.58 9.07 -19.38
C SER A 263 -1.33 8.04 -18.52
N VAL A 264 -1.97 7.08 -19.17
CA VAL A 264 -2.68 5.98 -18.47
C VAL A 264 -1.72 5.17 -17.62
N GLU A 265 -0.49 4.97 -18.11
CA GLU A 265 0.58 4.24 -17.45
C GLU A 265 1.06 4.91 -16.17
N GLU A 266 0.96 6.24 -16.08
CA GLU A 266 1.33 7.02 -14.90
C GLU A 266 0.17 7.19 -13.93
N MET A 267 -1.06 7.40 -14.46
CA MET A 267 -2.24 7.83 -13.70
C MET A 267 -3.11 6.70 -13.17
N ILE A 268 -3.02 5.49 -13.74
CA ILE A 268 -3.84 4.36 -13.33
C ILE A 268 -2.98 3.30 -12.67
N VAL A 269 -3.32 2.97 -11.44
CA VAL A 269 -2.52 2.09 -10.58
C VAL A 269 -3.34 0.94 -9.98
N PRO A 270 -2.69 -0.17 -9.60
CA PRO A 270 -3.32 -1.18 -8.76
C PRO A 270 -3.54 -0.67 -7.34
N TRP A 271 -4.65 -1.04 -6.75
CA TRP A 271 -5.00 -0.80 -5.35
C TRP A 271 -5.78 -2.00 -4.84
N GLY A 272 -5.48 -2.48 -3.64
CA GLY A 272 -6.18 -3.65 -3.12
C GLY A 272 -6.33 -3.63 -1.61
N ILE A 273 -7.31 -4.39 -1.12
CA ILE A 273 -7.57 -4.56 0.31
C ILE A 273 -8.04 -5.98 0.59
N ALA A 274 -7.51 -6.58 1.66
CA ALA A 274 -7.94 -7.87 2.17
C ALA A 274 -8.04 -7.82 3.70
N GLY A 275 -8.95 -8.59 4.28
CA GLY A 275 -9.10 -8.65 5.73
C GLY A 275 -10.53 -8.96 6.18
N PRO A 276 -10.78 -9.01 7.49
CA PRO A 276 -12.09 -9.30 8.04
C PRO A 276 -13.19 -8.35 7.53
N GLY A 277 -14.28 -8.92 7.01
CA GLY A 277 -15.42 -8.13 6.51
C GLY A 277 -15.27 -7.53 5.13
N ILE A 278 -14.11 -7.71 4.48
CA ILE A 278 -13.87 -7.30 3.08
C ILE A 278 -14.43 -8.39 2.14
N LYS A 279 -15.02 -7.98 1.01
CA LYS A 279 -15.48 -8.91 -0.03
C LYS A 279 -14.29 -9.63 -0.66
N GLU A 280 -14.39 -10.95 -0.73
CA GLU A 280 -13.34 -11.83 -1.26
C GLU A 280 -13.50 -12.04 -2.77
N GLY A 281 -12.37 -12.13 -3.48
CA GLY A 281 -12.32 -12.37 -4.92
C GLY A 281 -13.03 -11.31 -5.75
N ALA A 282 -13.20 -10.11 -5.20
CA ALA A 282 -13.98 -9.05 -5.82
C ALA A 282 -13.08 -8.09 -6.61
N VAL A 283 -13.68 -7.50 -7.65
CA VAL A 283 -13.12 -6.34 -8.35
C VAL A 283 -13.90 -5.12 -7.91
N LEU A 284 -13.20 -4.08 -7.47
CA LEU A 284 -13.83 -2.83 -7.09
C LEU A 284 -14.55 -2.23 -8.30
N SER A 285 -15.86 -2.04 -8.18
CA SER A 285 -16.72 -1.56 -9.26
C SER A 285 -16.88 -0.03 -9.25
N GLU A 286 -16.78 0.58 -8.08
CA GLU A 286 -16.88 2.03 -7.93
C GLU A 286 -15.61 2.73 -8.39
N PRO A 287 -15.71 3.98 -8.86
CA PRO A 287 -14.54 4.83 -9.08
C PRO A 287 -13.69 4.91 -7.82
N ASN A 288 -12.38 4.73 -7.96
CA ASN A 288 -11.45 4.83 -6.85
C ASN A 288 -10.31 5.79 -7.17
N ASN A 289 -9.88 6.51 -6.15
CA ASN A 289 -8.76 7.45 -6.21
C ASN A 289 -7.87 7.24 -4.98
N THR A 290 -6.61 7.63 -5.06
CA THR A 290 -5.63 7.53 -3.96
C THR A 290 -6.11 8.25 -2.69
N VAL A 291 -6.85 9.36 -2.81
CA VAL A 291 -7.44 10.08 -1.67
C VAL A 291 -8.43 9.22 -0.84
N ASN A 292 -9.02 8.19 -1.43
CA ASN A 292 -9.96 7.33 -0.72
C ASN A 292 -9.29 6.45 0.35
N THR A 293 -8.00 6.21 0.23
CA THR A 293 -7.24 5.30 1.11
C THR A 293 -7.36 5.68 2.58
N ALA A 294 -7.13 6.96 2.92
CA ALA A 294 -7.23 7.42 4.31
C ALA A 294 -8.64 7.26 4.87
N SER A 295 -9.68 7.56 4.08
CA SER A 295 -11.08 7.39 4.48
C SER A 295 -11.43 5.92 4.71
N VAL A 296 -10.93 5.02 3.87
CA VAL A 296 -11.06 3.56 4.06
C VAL A 296 -10.38 3.12 5.36
N ILE A 297 -9.15 3.59 5.64
CA ILE A 297 -8.45 3.28 6.89
C ILE A 297 -9.27 3.74 8.10
N LEU A 298 -9.76 4.98 8.11
CA LEU A 298 -10.59 5.48 9.22
C LEU A 298 -11.87 4.66 9.38
N ARG A 299 -12.53 4.30 8.28
CA ARG A 299 -13.73 3.45 8.28
C ARG A 299 -13.45 2.09 8.92
N LEU A 300 -12.29 1.47 8.64
CA LEU A 300 -11.88 0.21 9.26
C LEU A 300 -11.73 0.33 10.79
N PHE A 301 -11.25 1.45 11.28
CA PHE A 301 -11.13 1.74 12.71
C PHE A 301 -12.42 2.32 13.34
N GLY A 302 -13.49 2.49 12.58
CA GLY A 302 -14.75 3.06 13.06
C GLY A 302 -14.68 4.57 13.34
N VAL A 303 -13.72 5.26 12.76
CA VAL A 303 -13.53 6.72 12.88
C VAL A 303 -14.09 7.42 11.65
N LYS A 304 -14.71 8.59 11.85
CA LYS A 304 -15.21 9.42 10.74
C LYS A 304 -14.07 10.26 10.12
N SER A 305 -14.11 10.42 8.80
CA SER A 305 -13.23 11.34 8.11
C SER A 305 -13.51 12.80 8.54
N PRO A 306 -12.48 13.62 8.70
CA PRO A 306 -12.64 15.05 8.97
C PRO A 306 -13.24 15.77 7.75
N LEU A 307 -13.87 16.92 7.98
CA LEU A 307 -14.57 17.68 6.93
C LEU A 307 -13.61 18.23 5.84
N CYS A 308 -12.35 18.42 6.16
CA CYS A 308 -11.34 18.89 5.20
C CYS A 308 -10.90 17.81 4.20
N TRP A 309 -11.28 16.54 4.41
CA TRP A 309 -10.95 15.45 3.47
C TRP A 309 -12.03 15.29 2.40
N THR A 310 -11.59 14.97 1.19
CA THR A 310 -12.46 14.69 0.03
C THR A 310 -12.55 13.21 -0.32
N GLY A 311 -11.70 12.38 0.31
CA GLY A 311 -11.71 10.94 0.10
C GLY A 311 -13.00 10.29 0.58
N GLU A 312 -13.53 9.40 -0.24
CA GLU A 312 -14.75 8.63 0.02
C GLU A 312 -14.44 7.17 0.34
N VAL A 313 -15.39 6.48 0.94
CA VAL A 313 -15.30 5.04 1.20
C VAL A 313 -16.13 4.31 0.14
N PRO A 314 -15.51 3.51 -0.76
CA PRO A 314 -16.29 2.66 -1.66
C PRO A 314 -17.04 1.59 -0.86
N GLU A 315 -18.35 1.69 -0.77
CA GLU A 315 -19.17 0.78 0.05
C GLU A 315 -19.18 -0.67 -0.46
N SER A 316 -18.90 -0.86 -1.76
CA SER A 316 -18.78 -2.20 -2.35
C SER A 316 -17.58 -3.01 -1.85
N LEU A 317 -16.66 -2.42 -1.09
CA LEU A 317 -15.55 -3.13 -0.44
C LEU A 317 -16.04 -4.10 0.65
N PHE A 318 -17.12 -3.77 1.31
CA PHE A 318 -17.58 -4.46 2.52
C PHE A 318 -18.66 -5.54 2.23
N LYS A 319 -18.67 -6.60 3.07
CA LYS A 319 -19.67 -7.69 3.04
C LYS A 319 -21.02 -7.24 3.59
#